data_693d513df438d68a4fe723509ed8db6d
#
_entry.id   693d513df438d68a4fe723509ed8db6d
#
_cell.length_a   1.000
_cell.length_b   1.000
_cell.length_c   1.000
_cell.angle_alpha   90.00
_cell.angle_beta   90.00
_cell.angle_gamma   90.00
#
_symmetry.space_group_name_H-M   'P 1'
#
loop_
_entity.id
_entity.type
_entity.pdbx_description
1 polymer ?
#
loop_
_entity_poly.entity_id
_entity_poly.type
_entity_poly.pdbx_seq_one_letter_code
_entity_poly.pdbx_strand_id
1 'polypeptide(L)'
;RADAINQIHDRLDKRVSVMILPEGTRSPTGDLLPFKDGAFKIAIEKQLPILPIAVAGTRNAMARHSLRFNPARAVARVLEPIPTAGLTAADVPALRERVRSQIAEARSELLRELG
;
A
#
# COMPACT_ATOMS: atom_id res chain seq x y z
N ARG A 1 14.69 -0.11 12.06
CA ARG A 1 14.14 0.76 11.03
C ARG A 1 15.11 1.11 9.92
N ALA A 2 16.31 1.57 10.31
CA ALA A 2 17.36 1.84 9.33
C ALA A 2 17.74 0.57 8.55
N ASP A 3 17.77 -0.57 9.22
CA ASP A 3 18.06 -1.85 8.58
C ASP A 3 16.98 -2.24 7.56
N ALA A 4 15.71 -1.98 7.89
CA ALA A 4 14.62 -2.27 6.97
C ALA A 4 14.71 -1.41 5.70
N ILE A 5 15.03 -0.12 5.86
CA ILE A 5 15.20 0.80 4.74
C ILE A 5 16.39 0.38 3.88
N ASN A 6 17.50 0.00 4.51
CA ASN A 6 18.69 -0.46 3.80
C ASN A 6 18.42 -1.74 3.03
N GLN A 7 17.63 -2.66 3.58
CA GLN A 7 17.24 -3.88 2.89
C GLN A 7 16.39 -3.57 1.67
N ILE A 8 15.47 -2.61 1.78
CA ILE A 8 14.63 -2.20 0.65
C ILE A 8 15.51 -1.64 -0.47
N HIS A 9 16.45 -0.74 -0.15
CA HIS A 9 17.37 -0.19 -1.15
C HIS A 9 18.19 -1.29 -1.81
N ASP A 10 18.70 -2.23 -1.04
CA ASP A 10 19.47 -3.35 -1.57
C ASP A 10 18.67 -4.19 -2.56
N ARG A 11 17.42 -4.50 -2.21
CA ARG A 11 16.53 -5.28 -3.10
C ARG A 11 16.24 -4.53 -4.38
N LEU A 12 15.95 -3.25 -4.29
CA LEU A 12 15.66 -2.43 -5.47
C LEU A 12 16.88 -2.29 -6.36
N ASP A 13 18.08 -2.17 -5.78
CA ASP A 13 19.32 -2.10 -6.55
C ASP A 13 19.58 -3.40 -7.31
N LYS A 14 19.08 -4.51 -6.80
CA LYS A 14 19.16 -5.82 -7.47
C LYS A 14 17.99 -6.07 -8.42
N ARG A 15 17.18 -5.05 -8.70
CA ARG A 15 16.01 -5.10 -9.59
C ARG A 15 14.93 -6.06 -9.10
N VAL A 16 14.79 -6.19 -7.80
CA VAL A 16 13.73 -6.96 -7.17
C VAL A 16 12.61 -6.01 -6.77
N SER A 17 11.37 -6.31 -7.16
CA SER A 17 10.21 -5.53 -6.74
C SER A 17 9.96 -5.70 -5.25
N VAL A 18 9.52 -4.64 -4.59
CA VAL A 18 9.24 -4.64 -3.16
C VAL A 18 7.79 -4.26 -2.92
N MET A 19 7.09 -5.07 -2.13
CA MET A 19 5.74 -4.75 -1.68
C MET A 19 5.83 -4.05 -0.33
N ILE A 20 5.14 -2.92 -0.20
CA ILE A 20 5.14 -2.13 1.03
C ILE A 20 3.70 -1.87 1.45
N LEU A 21 3.45 -2.00 2.76
CA LEU A 21 2.18 -1.62 3.36
C LEU A 21 2.34 -0.19 3.90
N PRO A 22 1.85 0.83 3.19
CA PRO A 22 2.15 2.21 3.55
C PRO A 22 1.48 2.67 4.84
N GLU A 23 0.47 1.96 5.32
CA GLU A 23 -0.13 2.25 6.62
C GLU A 23 0.81 1.90 7.77
N GLY A 24 1.73 0.97 7.56
CA GLY A 24 2.72 0.57 8.55
C GLY A 24 2.18 -0.29 9.68
N THR A 25 0.88 -0.39 9.82
CA THR A 25 0.24 -1.21 10.86
C THR A 25 -1.19 -1.56 10.42
N ARG A 26 -1.79 -2.48 11.15
CA ARG A 26 -3.14 -2.93 10.90
C ARG A 26 -4.14 -1.95 11.50
N SER A 27 -5.17 -1.58 10.73
CA SER A 27 -6.21 -0.71 11.24
C SER A 27 -7.10 -1.44 12.24
N PRO A 28 -7.31 -0.89 13.45
CA PRO A 28 -8.20 -1.50 14.43
C PRO A 28 -9.67 -1.41 14.04
N THR A 29 -10.05 -0.45 13.21
CA THR A 29 -11.45 -0.24 12.81
C THR A 29 -11.77 -0.79 11.43
N GLY A 30 -10.74 -1.19 10.67
CA GLY A 30 -10.90 -1.61 9.28
C GLY A 30 -10.87 -0.46 8.28
N ASP A 31 -10.82 0.77 8.76
CA ASP A 31 -10.70 1.94 7.89
C ASP A 31 -9.26 2.11 7.40
N LEU A 32 -9.11 2.77 6.25
CA LEU A 32 -7.80 3.02 5.69
C LEU A 32 -7.07 4.09 6.51
N LEU A 33 -5.94 3.71 7.10
CA LEU A 33 -5.13 4.62 7.89
C LEU A 33 -4.36 5.61 7.02
N PRO A 34 -3.90 6.74 7.59
CA PRO A 34 -2.98 7.63 6.86
C PRO A 34 -1.73 6.87 6.43
N PHE A 35 -1.24 7.18 5.25
CA PHE A 35 -0.04 6.53 4.71
C PHE A 35 1.21 7.23 5.22
N LYS A 36 2.25 6.44 5.46
CA LYS A 36 3.58 6.94 5.84
C LYS A 36 4.38 7.31 4.60
N ASP A 37 5.35 8.19 4.77
CA ASP A 37 6.11 8.74 3.64
C ASP A 37 7.20 7.83 3.09
N GLY A 38 7.66 6.85 3.87
CA GLY A 38 8.86 6.08 3.54
C GLY A 38 8.85 5.45 2.15
N ALA A 39 7.76 4.77 1.79
CA ALA A 39 7.65 4.12 0.48
C ALA A 39 7.73 5.12 -0.67
N PHE A 40 7.10 6.27 -0.50
CA PHE A 40 7.03 7.30 -1.54
C PHE A 40 8.37 8.01 -1.71
N LYS A 41 9.07 8.24 -0.60
CA LYS A 41 10.44 8.78 -0.65
C LYS A 41 11.37 7.87 -1.43
N ILE A 42 11.33 6.57 -1.16
CA ILE A 42 12.18 5.60 -1.83
C ILE A 42 11.83 5.52 -3.32
N ALA A 43 10.55 5.48 -3.66
CA ALA A 43 10.11 5.40 -5.05
C ALA A 43 10.60 6.62 -5.85
N ILE A 44 10.48 7.82 -5.29
CA ILE A 44 10.94 9.05 -5.93
C ILE A 44 12.47 9.08 -6.02
N GLU A 45 13.16 8.73 -4.95
CA GLU A 45 14.62 8.72 -4.92
C GLU A 45 15.20 7.81 -5.99
N LYS A 46 14.59 6.65 -6.18
CA LYS A 46 15.03 5.66 -7.16
C LYS A 46 14.35 5.82 -8.52
N GLN A 47 13.40 6.77 -8.63
CA GLN A 47 12.64 7.02 -9.87
C GLN A 47 11.93 5.76 -10.38
N LEU A 48 11.36 4.98 -9.44
CA LEU A 48 10.63 3.77 -9.75
C LEU A 48 9.12 4.01 -9.72
N PRO A 49 8.38 3.38 -10.62
CA PRO A 49 6.92 3.51 -10.61
C PRO A 49 6.32 2.84 -9.39
N ILE A 50 5.18 3.36 -8.96
CA ILE A 50 4.38 2.77 -7.89
C ILE A 50 3.21 2.03 -8.52
N LEU A 51 3.00 0.78 -8.10
CA LEU A 51 1.85 -0.01 -8.51
C LEU A 51 0.90 -0.11 -7.31
N PRO A 52 -0.16 0.71 -7.26
CA PRO A 52 -1.11 0.63 -6.16
C PRO A 52 -1.96 -0.62 -6.24
N ILE A 53 -2.21 -1.25 -5.10
CA ILE A 53 -3.08 -2.42 -5.00
C ILE A 53 -4.06 -2.17 -3.87
N ALA A 54 -5.34 -2.22 -4.19
CA ALA A 54 -6.41 -2.12 -3.20
C ALA A 54 -6.87 -3.51 -2.78
N VAL A 55 -7.04 -3.73 -1.49
CA VAL A 55 -7.47 -5.01 -0.94
C VAL A 55 -8.67 -4.79 -0.04
N ALA A 56 -9.67 -5.66 -0.16
CA ALA A 56 -10.86 -5.60 0.66
C ALA A 56 -11.26 -6.99 1.14
N GLY A 57 -11.91 -7.05 2.30
CA GLY A 57 -12.40 -8.31 2.86
C GLY A 57 -11.41 -9.06 3.73
N THR A 58 -10.15 -8.64 3.78
CA THR A 58 -9.11 -9.34 4.54
C THR A 58 -9.36 -9.35 6.04
N ARG A 59 -10.01 -8.32 6.56
CA ARG A 59 -10.34 -8.24 7.98
C ARG A 59 -11.29 -9.35 8.40
N ASN A 60 -12.21 -9.72 7.51
CA ASN A 60 -13.21 -10.78 7.80
C ASN A 60 -12.65 -12.17 7.58
N ALA A 61 -11.56 -12.31 6.82
CA ALA A 61 -10.93 -13.60 6.56
C ALA A 61 -10.25 -14.16 7.81
N MET A 62 -9.69 -13.27 8.66
CA MET A 62 -9.08 -13.66 9.91
C MET A 62 -9.42 -12.60 10.96
N ALA A 63 -10.26 -12.96 11.92
CA ALA A 63 -10.66 -12.04 12.98
C ALA A 63 -9.48 -11.74 13.89
N ARG A 64 -9.42 -10.49 14.38
CA ARG A 64 -8.39 -10.06 15.32
C ARG A 64 -8.46 -10.92 16.58
N HIS A 65 -7.31 -11.36 17.05
CA HIS A 65 -7.18 -12.24 18.23
C HIS A 65 -7.81 -13.62 18.05
N SER A 66 -8.12 -14.02 16.84
CA SER A 66 -8.66 -15.35 16.54
C SER A 66 -7.59 -16.17 15.81
N LEU A 67 -7.52 -17.45 16.15
CA LEU A 67 -6.68 -18.43 15.45
C LEU A 67 -7.45 -19.14 14.34
N ARG A 68 -8.73 -18.82 14.16
CA ARG A 68 -9.59 -19.44 13.15
C ARG A 68 -9.76 -18.51 11.98
N PHE A 69 -9.64 -19.05 10.76
CA PHE A 69 -10.06 -18.35 9.56
C PHE A 69 -11.57 -18.43 9.43
N ASN A 70 -12.21 -17.31 9.30
CA ASN A 70 -13.63 -17.26 9.00
C ASN A 70 -13.83 -17.39 7.50
N PRO A 71 -14.89 -18.11 7.03
CA PRO A 71 -15.24 -18.09 5.62
C PRO A 71 -15.51 -16.64 5.19
N ALA A 72 -14.73 -16.15 4.25
CA ALA A 72 -14.88 -14.77 3.80
C ALA A 72 -14.31 -14.65 2.40
N ARG A 73 -14.81 -13.66 1.65
CA ARG A 73 -14.26 -13.31 0.35
C ARG A 73 -13.28 -12.16 0.53
N ALA A 74 -12.05 -12.37 0.09
CA ALA A 74 -11.05 -11.32 0.01
C ALA A 74 -10.76 -11.07 -1.46
N VAL A 75 -10.71 -9.81 -1.85
CA VAL A 75 -10.45 -9.42 -3.24
C VAL A 75 -9.39 -8.34 -3.28
N ALA A 76 -8.65 -8.32 -4.38
CA ALA A 76 -7.64 -7.30 -4.63
C ALA A 76 -7.85 -6.73 -6.03
N ARG A 77 -7.55 -5.45 -6.17
CA ARG A 77 -7.57 -4.77 -7.47
C ARG A 77 -6.24 -4.08 -7.68
N VAL A 78 -5.58 -4.40 -8.78
CA VAL A 78 -4.34 -3.74 -9.18
C VAL A 78 -4.73 -2.51 -9.99
N LEU A 79 -4.26 -1.34 -9.53
CA LEU A 79 -4.55 -0.07 -10.18
C LEU A 79 -3.47 0.27 -11.21
N GLU A 80 -3.68 1.37 -11.93
CA GLU A 80 -2.71 1.81 -12.93
C GLU A 80 -1.38 2.21 -12.27
N PRO A 81 -0.25 1.84 -12.85
CA PRO A 81 1.05 2.27 -12.33
C PRO A 81 1.17 3.79 -12.35
N ILE A 82 1.77 4.34 -11.31
CA ILE A 82 2.02 5.77 -11.19
C ILE A 82 3.50 6.03 -11.37
N PRO A 83 3.91 6.72 -12.47
CA PRO A 83 5.32 7.02 -12.67
C PRO A 83 5.82 8.06 -11.67
N THR A 84 7.08 7.93 -11.28
CA THR A 84 7.74 8.89 -10.38
C THR A 84 8.82 9.69 -11.09
N ALA A 85 9.06 9.44 -12.36
CA ALA A 85 10.05 10.15 -13.14
C ALA A 85 9.81 11.66 -13.08
N GLY A 86 10.85 12.42 -12.75
CA GLY A 86 10.77 13.87 -12.64
C GLY A 86 10.23 14.38 -11.30
N LEU A 87 9.76 13.51 -10.41
CA LEU A 87 9.31 13.92 -9.09
C LEU A 87 10.50 14.11 -8.14
N THR A 88 10.32 14.99 -7.16
CA THR A 88 11.34 15.32 -6.16
C THR A 88 10.79 15.07 -4.75
N ALA A 89 11.64 15.26 -3.75
CA ALA A 89 11.23 15.10 -2.35
C ALA A 89 10.06 16.01 -1.99
N ALA A 90 9.93 17.17 -2.64
CA ALA A 90 8.81 18.08 -2.40
C ALA A 90 7.47 17.51 -2.86
N ASP A 91 7.49 16.52 -3.77
CA ASP A 91 6.28 15.89 -4.29
C ASP A 91 5.76 14.74 -3.43
N VAL A 92 6.50 14.33 -2.39
CA VAL A 92 6.14 13.20 -1.53
C VAL A 92 4.72 13.33 -0.95
N PRO A 93 4.35 14.46 -0.32
CA PRO A 93 3.00 14.56 0.25
C PRO A 93 1.89 14.43 -0.79
N ALA A 94 2.06 15.06 -1.96
CA ALA A 94 1.05 15.00 -3.02
C ALA A 94 0.93 13.59 -3.59
N LEU A 95 2.06 12.92 -3.81
CA LEU A 95 2.08 11.54 -4.30
C LEU A 95 1.42 10.59 -3.31
N ARG A 96 1.77 10.73 -2.02
CA ARG A 96 1.18 9.92 -0.96
C ARG A 96 -0.34 10.04 -0.95
N GLU A 97 -0.87 11.27 -0.98
CA GLU A 97 -2.31 11.49 -0.94
C GLU A 97 -3.00 11.02 -2.21
N ARG A 98 -2.36 11.17 -3.36
CA ARG A 98 -2.88 10.66 -4.63
C ARG A 98 -3.05 9.14 -4.58
N VAL A 99 -2.02 8.42 -4.13
CA VAL A 99 -2.06 6.95 -4.03
C VAL A 99 -3.11 6.52 -3.02
N ARG A 100 -3.13 7.17 -1.85
CA ARG A 100 -4.10 6.86 -0.81
C ARG A 100 -5.54 7.05 -1.30
N SER A 101 -5.80 8.15 -1.96
CA SER A 101 -7.15 8.43 -2.50
C SER A 101 -7.58 7.40 -3.53
N GLN A 102 -6.68 7.00 -4.42
CA GLN A 102 -6.99 5.99 -5.43
C GLN A 102 -7.27 4.63 -4.79
N ILE A 103 -6.47 4.24 -3.80
CA ILE A 103 -6.68 2.98 -3.09
C ILE A 103 -7.97 3.03 -2.28
N ALA A 104 -8.25 4.14 -1.61
CA ALA A 104 -9.47 4.31 -0.82
C ALA A 104 -10.72 4.19 -1.68
N GLU A 105 -10.72 4.82 -2.84
CA GLU A 105 -11.83 4.75 -3.78
C GLU A 105 -12.04 3.33 -4.30
N ALA A 106 -10.97 2.68 -4.74
CA ALA A 106 -11.04 1.32 -5.24
C ALA A 106 -11.49 0.35 -4.14
N ARG A 107 -10.98 0.53 -2.93
CA ARG A 107 -11.38 -0.30 -1.79
C ARG A 107 -12.86 -0.15 -1.47
N SER A 108 -13.39 1.08 -1.50
CA SER A 108 -14.80 1.33 -1.28
C SER A 108 -15.67 0.63 -2.32
N GLU A 109 -15.26 0.66 -3.58
CA GLU A 109 -15.96 -0.05 -4.65
C GLU A 109 -15.94 -1.56 -4.42
N LEU A 110 -14.77 -2.12 -4.05
CA LEU A 110 -14.65 -3.54 -3.76
C LEU A 110 -15.54 -3.97 -2.58
N LEU A 111 -15.61 -3.15 -1.54
CA LEU A 111 -16.46 -3.44 -0.39
C LEU A 111 -17.93 -3.46 -0.77
N ARG A 112 -18.37 -2.58 -1.65
CA ARG A 112 -19.74 -2.58 -2.16
C ARG A 112 -20.03 -3.84 -2.97
N GLU A 113 -19.06 -4.29 -3.79
CA GLU A 113 -19.21 -5.52 -4.57
C GLU A 113 -19.31 -6.77 -3.68
N LEU A 114 -18.61 -6.77 -2.53
CA LEU A 114 -18.65 -7.88 -1.58
C LEU A 114 -19.93 -7.90 -0.76
N GLY A 115 -20.47 -6.74 -0.51
CA GLY A 115 -21.61 -6.56 0.37
C GLY A 115 -22.92 -6.87 -0.18
#